data_cac8e8ad4a8118097cddaf6b1522d5c0
#
_entry.id   cac8e8ad4a8118097cddaf6b1522d5c0
#
_cell.length_a   1.000
_cell.length_b   1.000
_cell.length_c   1.000
_cell.angle_alpha   90.00
_cell.angle_beta   90.00
_cell.angle_gamma   90.00
#
_symmetry.space_group_name_H-M   'P 1'
#
loop_
_entity.id
_entity.type
_entity.pdbx_description
1 polymer ?
#
loop_
_entity_poly.entity_id
_entity_poly.type
_entity_poly.pdbx_seq_one_letter_code
_entity_poly.pdbx_strand_id
1 'polypeptide(L)'
;TLSQLAEKVSKQIEASYDELNNEFSNPERYGYDQATFLAVFIPNTYKMYWTASAKDFVKRMLFEYKNFWNTKRMEKANQMDLTPVEVSTLASIVQSEQMNHSEEWPIIAGLYFNRLQKGIKLQSDPTVVYAWGDFSMNRVYYKHLKIDSKYNTYKYKGLPPGPIRIPDLKVLDAVLNYKKHDYIFMCAKPEFSGKHSFAATNEEHKKNAKKY
;
A
#
# COMPACT_ATOMS: atom_id res chain seq x y z
N THR A 1 8.78 0.08 6.19
CA THR A 1 9.98 0.45 5.40
C THR A 1 10.90 -0.75 5.22
N LEU A 2 11.78 -0.70 4.21
CA LEU A 2 12.81 -1.73 3.99
C LEU A 2 13.75 -1.84 5.19
N SER A 3 14.11 -0.72 5.82
CA SER A 3 14.94 -0.70 7.02
C SER A 3 14.29 -1.45 8.19
N GLN A 4 12.99 -1.25 8.43
CA GLN A 4 12.24 -2.02 9.45
C GLN A 4 12.13 -3.51 9.11
N LEU A 5 12.09 -3.86 7.81
CA LEU A 5 12.16 -5.25 7.38
C LEU A 5 13.54 -5.84 7.68
N ALA A 6 14.62 -5.14 7.32
CA ALA A 6 15.99 -5.56 7.63
C ALA A 6 16.18 -5.82 9.13
N GLU A 7 15.69 -4.93 9.99
CA GLU A 7 15.75 -5.09 11.45
C GLU A 7 15.02 -6.36 11.93
N LYS A 8 13.84 -6.66 11.35
CA LYS A 8 13.09 -7.86 11.72
C LYS A 8 13.76 -9.14 11.23
N VAL A 9 14.26 -9.14 10.01
CA VAL A 9 14.86 -10.29 9.36
C VAL A 9 16.20 -10.64 9.99
N SER A 10 17.04 -9.65 10.32
CA SER A 10 18.34 -9.87 10.98
C SER A 10 18.26 -10.55 12.35
N LYS A 11 17.07 -10.57 12.97
CA LYS A 11 16.81 -11.31 14.21
C LYS A 11 16.43 -12.78 13.98
N GLN A 12 16.27 -13.21 12.71
CA GLN A 12 15.75 -14.52 12.35
C GLN A 12 16.72 -15.36 11.51
N ILE A 13 17.72 -14.72 10.90
CA ILE A 13 18.75 -15.39 10.08
C ILE A 13 20.13 -14.81 10.43
N GLU A 14 21.20 -15.45 9.94
CA GLU A 14 22.59 -15.05 10.21
C GLU A 14 22.95 -13.69 9.58
N ALA A 15 22.31 -13.33 8.44
CA ALA A 15 22.56 -12.06 7.78
C ALA A 15 22.24 -10.88 8.70
N SER A 16 23.24 -10.01 8.87
CA SER A 16 23.16 -8.81 9.70
C SER A 16 22.20 -7.76 9.11
N TYR A 17 21.81 -6.80 9.95
CA TYR A 17 21.03 -5.63 9.54
C TYR A 17 21.71 -4.86 8.39
N ASP A 18 23.04 -4.65 8.50
CA ASP A 18 23.80 -3.88 7.51
C ASP A 18 23.89 -4.61 6.17
N GLU A 19 24.09 -5.93 6.18
CA GLU A 19 24.08 -6.74 4.96
C GLU A 19 22.72 -6.72 4.27
N LEU A 20 21.63 -6.84 5.02
CA LEU A 20 20.27 -6.74 4.50
C LEU A 20 19.98 -5.34 3.93
N ASN A 21 20.31 -4.28 4.65
CA ASN A 21 20.14 -2.91 4.15
C ASN A 21 20.98 -2.63 2.90
N ASN A 22 22.22 -3.10 2.85
CA ASN A 22 23.05 -2.97 1.67
C ASN A 22 22.42 -3.70 0.47
N GLU A 23 21.89 -4.91 0.67
CA GLU A 23 21.21 -5.65 -0.39
C GLU A 23 19.93 -4.94 -0.84
N PHE A 24 19.12 -4.40 0.08
CA PHE A 24 17.90 -3.66 -0.22
C PHE A 24 18.15 -2.29 -0.88
N SER A 25 19.35 -1.75 -0.73
CA SER A 25 19.76 -0.49 -1.36
C SER A 25 20.16 -0.64 -2.84
N ASN A 26 20.21 -1.87 -3.35
CA ASN A 26 20.60 -2.16 -4.72
C ASN A 26 19.51 -2.98 -5.48
N PRO A 27 18.24 -2.52 -5.51
CA PRO A 27 17.12 -3.28 -6.07
C PRO A 27 17.21 -3.47 -7.58
N GLU A 28 17.98 -2.64 -8.29
CA GLU A 28 18.23 -2.72 -9.72
C GLU A 28 18.90 -4.05 -10.12
N ARG A 29 19.62 -4.71 -9.21
CA ARG A 29 20.15 -6.08 -9.42
C ARG A 29 19.06 -7.11 -9.64
N TYR A 30 17.83 -6.77 -9.25
CA TYR A 30 16.66 -7.63 -9.32
C TYR A 30 15.58 -7.11 -10.26
N GLY A 31 15.90 -6.03 -11.03
CA GLY A 31 14.98 -5.43 -12.00
C GLY A 31 13.93 -4.50 -11.38
N TYR A 32 14.17 -3.98 -10.21
CA TYR A 32 13.32 -3.02 -9.49
C TYR A 32 14.07 -1.72 -9.25
N ASP A 33 13.34 -0.66 -8.92
CA ASP A 33 13.87 0.57 -8.35
C ASP A 33 13.53 0.68 -6.85
N GLN A 34 14.06 1.70 -6.19
CA GLN A 34 13.84 1.92 -4.74
C GLN A 34 12.36 2.11 -4.38
N ALA A 35 11.57 2.68 -5.26
CA ALA A 35 10.15 2.93 -5.00
C ALA A 35 9.32 1.64 -5.10
N THR A 36 9.66 0.78 -6.06
CA THR A 36 8.89 -0.42 -6.40
C THR A 36 9.33 -1.66 -5.63
N PHE A 37 10.56 -1.69 -5.12
CA PHE A 37 11.13 -2.88 -4.49
C PHE A 37 10.37 -3.36 -3.25
N LEU A 38 9.73 -2.45 -2.52
CA LEU A 38 8.92 -2.82 -1.36
C LEU A 38 7.75 -3.77 -1.72
N ALA A 39 7.26 -3.74 -2.95
CA ALA A 39 6.19 -4.63 -3.43
C ALA A 39 6.59 -6.11 -3.49
N VAL A 40 7.89 -6.40 -3.59
CA VAL A 40 8.41 -7.78 -3.69
C VAL A 40 8.19 -8.59 -2.43
N PHE A 41 8.14 -7.92 -1.27
CA PHE A 41 8.08 -8.57 0.03
C PHE A 41 6.65 -8.95 0.41
N ILE A 42 6.25 -10.16 0.05
CA ILE A 42 4.93 -10.70 0.38
C ILE A 42 4.92 -11.20 1.83
N PRO A 43 4.06 -10.69 2.73
CA PRO A 43 4.04 -11.12 4.12
C PRO A 43 3.52 -12.56 4.24
N ASN A 44 4.35 -13.44 4.80
CA ASN A 44 3.97 -14.82 5.11
C ASN A 44 4.98 -15.40 6.11
N THR A 45 4.76 -16.64 6.53
CA THR A 45 5.74 -17.42 7.27
C THR A 45 6.55 -18.26 6.31
N TYR A 46 7.86 -18.00 6.26
CA TYR A 46 8.78 -18.68 5.37
C TYR A 46 9.77 -19.53 6.16
N LYS A 47 9.96 -20.80 5.75
CA LYS A 47 11.06 -21.63 6.26
C LYS A 47 12.32 -21.30 5.47
N MET A 48 13.37 -20.94 6.17
CA MET A 48 14.70 -20.66 5.62
C MET A 48 15.76 -21.29 6.53
N TYR A 49 16.94 -21.55 5.98
CA TYR A 49 18.09 -21.92 6.81
C TYR A 49 18.55 -20.71 7.61
N TRP A 50 18.99 -20.95 8.84
CA TRP A 50 19.59 -19.90 9.68
C TRP A 50 20.76 -19.19 8.98
N THR A 51 21.60 -19.96 8.28
CA THR A 51 22.77 -19.49 7.54
C THR A 51 22.45 -18.75 6.22
N ALA A 52 21.19 -18.40 5.98
CA ALA A 52 20.80 -17.70 4.75
C ALA A 52 21.44 -16.31 4.71
N SER A 53 22.10 -15.98 3.60
CA SER A 53 22.63 -14.65 3.35
C SER A 53 21.52 -13.64 3.01
N ALA A 54 21.82 -12.34 3.08
CA ALA A 54 20.91 -11.27 2.63
C ALA A 54 20.44 -11.47 1.19
N LYS A 55 21.33 -11.91 0.31
CA LYS A 55 21.02 -12.24 -1.08
C LYS A 55 20.07 -13.44 -1.21
N ASP A 56 20.25 -14.47 -0.38
CA ASP A 56 19.36 -15.64 -0.40
C ASP A 56 17.96 -15.27 0.10
N PHE A 57 17.89 -14.39 1.10
CA PHE A 57 16.62 -13.83 1.55
C PHE A 57 15.89 -13.11 0.42
N VAL A 58 16.55 -12.18 -0.28
CA VAL A 58 15.93 -11.45 -1.40
C VAL A 58 15.51 -12.39 -2.53
N LYS A 59 16.35 -13.35 -2.91
CA LYS A 59 15.98 -14.36 -3.92
C LYS A 59 14.76 -15.17 -3.52
N ARG A 60 14.67 -15.53 -2.23
CA ARG A 60 13.48 -16.22 -1.71
C ARG A 60 12.24 -15.35 -1.80
N MET A 61 12.31 -14.05 -1.46
CA MET A 61 11.17 -13.13 -1.56
C MET A 61 10.73 -12.94 -3.02
N LEU A 62 11.66 -12.85 -3.95
CA LEU A 62 11.35 -12.77 -5.38
C LEU A 62 10.64 -14.04 -5.89
N PHE A 63 11.08 -15.22 -5.43
CA PHE A 63 10.42 -16.48 -5.76
C PHE A 63 8.98 -16.51 -5.21
N GLU A 64 8.79 -16.10 -3.96
CA GLU A 64 7.45 -16.04 -3.33
C GLU A 64 6.55 -14.98 -3.99
N TYR A 65 7.10 -13.83 -4.37
CA TYR A 65 6.42 -12.82 -5.15
C TYR A 65 5.91 -13.37 -6.49
N LYS A 66 6.78 -14.08 -7.22
CA LYS A 66 6.41 -14.72 -8.50
C LYS A 66 5.32 -15.77 -8.32
N ASN A 67 5.40 -16.58 -7.26
CA ASN A 67 4.38 -17.58 -6.95
C ASN A 67 3.05 -16.96 -6.53
N PHE A 68 3.09 -15.85 -5.76
CA PHE A 68 1.90 -15.12 -5.38
C PHE A 68 1.17 -14.56 -6.60
N TRP A 69 1.89 -13.95 -7.55
CA TRP A 69 1.34 -13.40 -8.79
C TRP A 69 1.13 -14.49 -9.84
N ASN A 70 0.35 -15.51 -9.46
CA ASN A 70 -0.08 -16.59 -10.37
C ASN A 70 -1.01 -16.05 -11.48
N THR A 71 -1.30 -16.90 -12.47
CA THR A 71 -2.14 -16.56 -13.63
C THR A 71 -3.46 -15.88 -13.22
N LYS A 72 -4.14 -16.44 -12.23
CA LYS A 72 -5.43 -15.93 -11.76
C LYS A 72 -5.37 -14.50 -11.18
N ARG A 73 -4.31 -14.17 -10.42
CA ARG A 73 -4.11 -12.81 -9.89
C ARG A 73 -3.64 -11.85 -10.99
N MET A 74 -2.80 -12.31 -11.89
CA MET A 74 -2.37 -11.53 -13.06
C MET A 74 -3.55 -11.16 -13.96
N GLU A 75 -4.46 -12.10 -14.24
CA GLU A 75 -5.67 -11.82 -15.02
C GLU A 75 -6.54 -10.72 -14.36
N LYS A 76 -6.69 -10.76 -13.03
CA LYS A 76 -7.45 -9.73 -12.30
C LYS A 76 -6.76 -8.37 -12.31
N ALA A 77 -5.45 -8.33 -12.14
CA ALA A 77 -4.67 -7.10 -12.25
C ALA A 77 -4.79 -6.49 -13.66
N ASN A 78 -4.69 -7.32 -14.71
CA ASN A 78 -4.86 -6.91 -16.09
C ASN A 78 -6.28 -6.39 -16.38
N GLN A 79 -7.33 -6.97 -15.78
CA GLN A 79 -8.71 -6.47 -15.90
C GLN A 79 -8.88 -5.07 -15.27
N MET A 80 -8.02 -4.72 -14.32
CA MET A 80 -7.97 -3.39 -13.71
C MET A 80 -7.03 -2.43 -14.46
N ASP A 81 -6.33 -2.90 -15.50
CA ASP A 81 -5.24 -2.17 -16.16
C ASP A 81 -4.16 -1.71 -15.16
N LEU A 82 -3.82 -2.60 -14.21
CA LEU A 82 -2.80 -2.37 -13.19
C LEU A 82 -1.73 -3.46 -13.24
N THR A 83 -0.48 -3.06 -13.06
CA THR A 83 0.63 -3.97 -12.82
C THR A 83 0.58 -4.54 -11.39
N PRO A 84 1.27 -5.66 -11.10
CA PRO A 84 1.45 -6.19 -9.74
C PRO A 84 1.94 -5.17 -8.72
N VAL A 85 2.86 -4.29 -9.11
CA VAL A 85 3.38 -3.23 -8.25
C VAL A 85 2.31 -2.18 -7.96
N GLU A 86 1.52 -1.79 -8.96
CA GLU A 86 0.43 -0.83 -8.78
C GLU A 86 -0.70 -1.38 -7.91
N VAL A 87 -1.04 -2.67 -8.05
CA VAL A 87 -1.96 -3.34 -7.13
C VAL A 87 -1.42 -3.34 -5.70
N SER A 88 -0.12 -3.62 -5.51
CA SER A 88 0.53 -3.57 -4.19
C SER A 88 0.54 -2.14 -3.64
N THR A 89 0.75 -1.15 -4.50
CA THR A 89 0.70 0.27 -4.13
C THR A 89 -0.69 0.67 -3.66
N LEU A 90 -1.73 0.33 -4.41
CA LEU A 90 -3.12 0.59 -4.03
C LEU A 90 -3.49 -0.15 -2.73
N ALA A 91 -3.09 -1.41 -2.59
CA ALA A 91 -3.32 -2.19 -1.39
C ALA A 91 -2.66 -1.57 -0.14
N SER A 92 -1.45 -1.03 -0.29
CA SER A 92 -0.75 -0.34 0.80
C SER A 92 -1.49 0.90 1.28
N ILE A 93 -2.13 1.63 0.36
CA ILE A 93 -2.97 2.79 0.67
C ILE A 93 -4.26 2.34 1.37
N VAL A 94 -4.98 1.38 0.78
CA VAL A 94 -6.24 0.83 1.33
C VAL A 94 -6.05 0.34 2.76
N GLN A 95 -4.98 -0.43 3.02
CA GLN A 95 -4.70 -0.92 4.36
C GLN A 95 -4.36 0.21 5.34
N SER A 96 -3.68 1.26 4.87
CA SER A 96 -3.30 2.40 5.72
C SER A 96 -4.49 3.29 6.07
N GLU A 97 -5.50 3.37 5.20
CA GLU A 97 -6.77 4.07 5.49
C GLU A 97 -7.62 3.31 6.50
N GLN A 98 -7.60 1.99 6.45
CA GLN A 98 -8.43 1.18 7.34
C GLN A 98 -7.65 -0.01 7.91
N MET A 99 -7.09 0.17 9.10
CA MET A 99 -6.28 -0.86 9.77
C MET A 99 -7.12 -1.91 10.51
N ASN A 100 -8.31 -1.53 11.00
CA ASN A 100 -9.07 -2.31 11.97
C ASN A 100 -10.29 -3.03 11.38
N HIS A 101 -10.83 -2.54 10.26
CA HIS A 101 -12.07 -3.04 9.66
C HIS A 101 -11.81 -3.56 8.25
N SER A 102 -11.26 -4.78 8.16
CA SER A 102 -10.89 -5.42 6.90
C SER A 102 -12.07 -5.64 5.95
N GLU A 103 -13.29 -5.68 6.47
CA GLU A 103 -14.52 -5.77 5.67
C GLU A 103 -14.76 -4.53 4.79
N GLU A 104 -14.13 -3.38 5.11
CA GLU A 104 -14.21 -2.18 4.28
C GLU A 104 -13.17 -2.15 3.15
N TRP A 105 -12.12 -2.97 3.19
CA TRP A 105 -11.06 -2.95 2.18
C TRP A 105 -11.56 -3.09 0.74
N PRO A 106 -12.48 -4.01 0.40
CA PRO A 106 -13.00 -4.10 -0.98
C PRO A 106 -13.76 -2.85 -1.41
N ILE A 107 -14.43 -2.15 -0.47
CA ILE A 107 -15.17 -0.91 -0.75
C ILE A 107 -14.19 0.25 -0.95
N ILE A 108 -13.21 0.41 -0.04
CA ILE A 108 -12.18 1.45 -0.14
C ILE A 108 -11.35 1.25 -1.43
N ALA A 109 -11.00 0.00 -1.76
CA ALA A 109 -10.32 -0.32 -3.01
C ALA A 109 -11.12 0.13 -4.23
N GLY A 110 -12.44 -0.15 -4.26
CA GLY A 110 -13.33 0.30 -5.32
C GLY A 110 -13.42 1.83 -5.41
N LEU A 111 -13.47 2.52 -4.26
CA LEU A 111 -13.48 3.98 -4.20
C LEU A 111 -12.20 4.58 -4.83
N TYR A 112 -11.03 4.10 -4.43
CA TYR A 112 -9.77 4.59 -4.99
C TYR A 112 -9.61 4.20 -6.47
N PHE A 113 -10.05 3.02 -6.87
CA PHE A 113 -10.06 2.60 -8.26
C PHE A 113 -10.96 3.52 -9.10
N ASN A 114 -12.16 3.87 -8.63
CA ASN A 114 -13.05 4.84 -9.28
C ASN A 114 -12.37 6.22 -9.44
N ARG A 115 -11.63 6.67 -8.42
CA ARG A 115 -10.88 7.92 -8.51
C ARG A 115 -9.78 7.86 -9.57
N LEU A 116 -9.04 6.75 -9.64
CA LEU A 116 -8.02 6.52 -10.67
C LEU A 116 -8.64 6.60 -12.07
N GLN A 117 -9.71 5.85 -12.31
CA GLN A 117 -10.41 5.82 -13.60
C GLN A 117 -10.96 7.18 -14.04
N LYS A 118 -11.39 8.01 -13.08
CA LYS A 118 -11.90 9.36 -13.34
C LYS A 118 -10.80 10.43 -13.36
N GLY A 119 -9.53 10.07 -13.19
CA GLY A 119 -8.41 11.03 -13.12
C GLY A 119 -8.51 11.99 -11.93
N ILE A 120 -9.20 11.59 -10.85
CA ILE A 120 -9.31 12.33 -9.60
C ILE A 120 -8.11 11.99 -8.70
N LYS A 121 -7.53 12.98 -8.05
CA LYS A 121 -6.45 12.78 -7.07
C LYS A 121 -6.92 11.86 -5.94
N LEU A 122 -6.07 10.93 -5.46
CA LEU A 122 -6.46 10.00 -4.40
C LEU A 122 -6.71 10.70 -3.07
N GLN A 123 -5.91 11.72 -2.74
CA GLN A 123 -6.05 12.54 -1.51
C GLN A 123 -6.05 11.68 -0.24
N SER A 124 -5.10 10.77 -0.17
CA SER A 124 -4.91 9.85 0.96
C SER A 124 -3.88 10.41 1.94
N ASP A 125 -4.26 10.66 3.18
CA ASP A 125 -3.39 11.17 4.24
C ASP A 125 -2.17 10.26 4.50
N PRO A 126 -2.29 8.92 4.54
CA PRO A 126 -1.15 8.02 4.69
C PRO A 126 -0.02 8.22 3.67
N THR A 127 -0.34 8.64 2.45
CA THR A 127 0.67 8.91 1.42
C THR A 127 1.48 10.18 1.72
N VAL A 128 0.86 11.15 2.38
CA VAL A 128 1.53 12.37 2.86
C VAL A 128 2.43 12.05 4.05
N VAL A 129 1.95 11.24 5.00
CA VAL A 129 2.75 10.75 6.13
C VAL A 129 4.00 10.02 5.63
N TYR A 130 3.85 9.14 4.64
CA TYR A 130 4.97 8.45 4.02
C TYR A 130 5.96 9.42 3.33
N ALA A 131 5.44 10.42 2.61
CA ALA A 131 6.25 11.42 1.93
C ALA A 131 7.09 12.27 2.90
N TRP A 132 6.57 12.54 4.10
CA TRP A 132 7.28 13.25 5.17
C TRP A 132 8.29 12.35 5.89
N GLY A 133 8.09 11.02 5.89
CA GLY A 133 8.94 10.08 6.63
C GLY A 133 8.74 10.11 8.16
N ASP A 134 7.77 10.86 8.65
CA ASP A 134 7.42 10.92 10.08
C ASP A 134 6.18 10.05 10.36
N PHE A 135 6.43 8.80 10.72
CA PHE A 135 5.39 7.82 11.03
C PHE A 135 4.77 7.99 12.43
N SER A 136 5.24 8.94 13.23
CA SER A 136 4.63 9.32 14.51
C SER A 136 3.48 10.32 14.33
N MET A 137 3.29 10.84 13.14
CA MET A 137 2.29 11.84 12.80
C MET A 137 0.86 11.28 12.95
N ASN A 138 0.13 11.78 13.94
CA ASN A 138 -1.26 11.37 14.20
C ASN A 138 -2.28 12.14 13.37
N ARG A 139 -1.91 13.30 12.80
CA ARG A 139 -2.81 14.15 12.00
C ARG A 139 -2.05 14.89 10.91
N VAL A 140 -2.61 14.87 9.70
CA VAL A 140 -2.12 15.65 8.56
C VAL A 140 -2.76 17.04 8.61
N TYR A 141 -1.93 18.09 8.57
CA TYR A 141 -2.35 19.49 8.53
C TYR A 141 -2.04 20.08 7.15
N TYR A 142 -2.64 21.22 6.81
CA TYR A 142 -2.43 21.94 5.54
C TYR A 142 -0.96 22.16 5.17
N LYS A 143 -0.08 22.42 6.18
CA LYS A 143 1.35 22.57 5.95
C LYS A 143 1.98 21.30 5.37
N HIS A 144 1.51 20.12 5.77
CA HIS A 144 2.03 18.84 5.33
C HIS A 144 1.62 18.54 3.87
N LEU A 145 0.43 19.00 3.44
CA LEU A 145 -0.06 18.82 2.07
C LEU A 145 0.77 19.59 1.01
N LYS A 146 1.65 20.51 1.45
CA LYS A 146 2.51 21.29 0.56
C LYS A 146 3.78 20.55 0.13
N ILE A 147 4.12 19.42 0.76
CA ILE A 147 5.34 18.67 0.42
C ILE A 147 5.39 18.34 -1.07
N ASP A 148 6.54 18.64 -1.69
CA ASP A 148 6.78 18.30 -3.10
C ASP A 148 7.40 16.91 -3.20
N SER A 149 6.52 15.90 -3.21
CA SER A 149 6.88 14.50 -3.35
C SER A 149 5.88 13.82 -4.29
N LYS A 150 6.36 12.93 -5.16
CA LYS A 150 5.49 12.09 -6.00
C LYS A 150 4.57 11.17 -5.17
N TYR A 151 4.86 10.96 -3.90
CA TYR A 151 3.97 10.26 -2.96
C TYR A 151 2.81 11.14 -2.46
N ASN A 152 2.85 12.46 -2.65
CA ASN A 152 1.76 13.34 -2.22
C ASN A 152 0.55 13.26 -3.17
N THR A 153 -0.41 12.41 -2.84
CA THR A 153 -1.63 12.20 -3.63
C THR A 153 -2.65 13.35 -3.55
N TYR A 154 -2.40 14.39 -2.75
CA TYR A 154 -3.11 15.67 -2.81
C TYR A 154 -2.57 16.57 -3.92
N LYS A 155 -1.29 16.42 -4.25
CA LYS A 155 -0.61 17.24 -5.27
C LYS A 155 -0.63 16.58 -6.64
N TYR A 156 -0.32 15.28 -6.70
CA TYR A 156 -0.19 14.51 -7.93
C TYR A 156 -1.39 13.57 -8.14
N LYS A 157 -1.77 13.38 -9.41
CA LYS A 157 -2.80 12.42 -9.83
C LYS A 157 -2.20 11.03 -10.01
N GLY A 158 -3.04 10.01 -9.94
CA GLY A 158 -2.63 8.62 -10.12
C GLY A 158 -2.11 7.99 -8.82
N LEU A 159 -1.55 6.80 -8.96
CA LEU A 159 -0.87 6.10 -7.88
C LEU A 159 0.51 6.75 -7.61
N PRO A 160 1.00 6.72 -6.37
CA PRO A 160 2.39 7.07 -6.09
C PRO A 160 3.35 6.05 -6.72
N PRO A 161 4.67 6.36 -6.79
CA PRO A 161 5.65 5.53 -7.49
C PRO A 161 5.76 4.09 -6.99
N GLY A 162 5.33 3.81 -5.76
CA GLY A 162 5.36 2.49 -5.16
C GLY A 162 4.62 2.41 -3.84
N PRO A 163 4.59 1.23 -3.19
CA PRO A 163 3.87 1.03 -1.95
C PRO A 163 4.40 1.88 -0.79
N ILE A 164 3.51 2.37 0.06
CA ILE A 164 3.83 3.12 1.29
C ILE A 164 4.05 2.22 2.51
N ARG A 165 3.75 0.94 2.37
CA ARG A 165 4.02 -0.14 3.32
C ARG A 165 3.96 -1.48 2.61
N ILE A 166 4.45 -2.54 3.24
CA ILE A 166 4.20 -3.91 2.79
C ILE A 166 2.74 -4.25 3.12
N PRO A 167 1.85 -4.46 2.11
CA PRO A 167 0.45 -4.78 2.38
C PRO A 167 0.27 -6.26 2.74
N ASP A 168 -0.73 -6.57 3.59
CA ASP A 168 -1.10 -7.93 3.91
C ASP A 168 -1.68 -8.67 2.70
N LEU A 169 -1.55 -10.00 2.67
CA LEU A 169 -2.13 -10.84 1.61
C LEU A 169 -3.62 -10.60 1.40
N LYS A 170 -4.36 -10.47 2.51
CA LYS A 170 -5.81 -10.27 2.48
C LYS A 170 -6.22 -8.95 1.82
N VAL A 171 -5.43 -7.87 2.00
CA VAL A 171 -5.76 -6.60 1.35
C VAL A 171 -5.36 -6.59 -0.12
N LEU A 172 -4.29 -7.29 -0.51
CA LEU A 172 -3.98 -7.53 -1.93
C LEU A 172 -5.14 -8.24 -2.64
N ASP A 173 -5.65 -9.32 -2.03
CA ASP A 173 -6.81 -10.03 -2.57
C ASP A 173 -8.09 -9.18 -2.53
N ALA A 174 -8.27 -8.29 -1.54
CA ALA A 174 -9.38 -7.36 -1.48
C ALA A 174 -9.35 -6.32 -2.61
N VAL A 175 -8.17 -5.83 -2.98
CA VAL A 175 -7.99 -4.93 -4.13
C VAL A 175 -8.31 -5.66 -5.43
N LEU A 176 -7.77 -6.87 -5.64
CA LEU A 176 -8.04 -7.69 -6.83
C LEU A 176 -9.51 -8.15 -6.94
N ASN A 177 -10.27 -8.07 -5.86
CA ASN A 177 -11.69 -8.39 -5.79
C ASN A 177 -12.50 -7.20 -5.26
N TYR A 178 -12.11 -5.99 -5.63
CA TYR A 178 -12.78 -4.79 -5.17
C TYR A 178 -14.29 -4.83 -5.42
N LYS A 179 -15.05 -4.20 -4.52
CA LYS A 179 -16.50 -4.09 -4.68
C LYS A 179 -16.83 -3.00 -5.69
N LYS A 180 -17.57 -3.34 -6.74
CA LYS A 180 -18.05 -2.38 -7.74
C LYS A 180 -19.14 -1.50 -7.14
N HIS A 181 -19.00 -0.20 -7.24
CA HIS A 181 -19.92 0.86 -6.81
C HIS A 181 -19.45 2.21 -7.40
N ASP A 182 -20.21 3.29 -7.17
CA ASP A 182 -19.90 4.63 -7.71
C ASP A 182 -19.26 5.57 -6.67
N TYR A 183 -18.92 5.08 -5.47
CA TYR A 183 -18.34 5.93 -4.43
C TYR A 183 -16.98 6.50 -4.84
N ILE A 184 -16.79 7.79 -4.56
CA ILE A 184 -15.52 8.52 -4.72
C ILE A 184 -15.16 9.35 -3.49
N PHE A 185 -15.99 9.33 -2.45
CA PHE A 185 -15.76 10.00 -1.17
C PHE A 185 -15.99 9.03 -0.01
N MET A 186 -15.24 9.25 1.08
CA MET A 186 -15.47 8.62 2.37
C MET A 186 -15.16 9.61 3.49
N CYS A 187 -15.79 9.43 4.66
CA CYS A 187 -15.48 10.11 5.90
C CYS A 187 -15.79 9.18 7.08
N ALA A 188 -15.23 9.47 8.24
CA ALA A 188 -15.51 8.70 9.44
C ALA A 188 -17.01 8.74 9.78
N LYS A 189 -17.52 7.64 10.35
CA LYS A 189 -18.89 7.57 10.84
C LYS A 189 -19.05 8.32 12.17
N PRO A 190 -20.21 8.92 12.45
CA PRO A 190 -20.45 9.72 13.63
C PRO A 190 -20.41 8.93 14.96
N GLU A 191 -20.69 7.64 14.93
CA GLU A 191 -20.69 6.75 16.10
C GLU A 191 -19.28 6.33 16.57
N PHE A 192 -18.21 6.92 16.04
CA PHE A 192 -16.81 6.62 16.38
C PHE A 192 -16.45 5.13 16.32
N SER A 193 -17.14 4.38 15.45
CA SER A 193 -16.90 2.94 15.25
C SER A 193 -15.59 2.62 14.55
N GLY A 194 -14.84 3.62 14.10
CA GLY A 194 -13.66 3.45 13.26
C GLY A 194 -13.97 3.08 11.82
N LYS A 195 -15.26 3.04 11.44
CA LYS A 195 -15.74 2.77 10.08
C LYS A 195 -16.03 4.05 9.30
N HIS A 196 -16.27 3.87 7.99
CA HIS A 196 -16.51 4.98 7.07
C HIS A 196 -17.94 5.02 6.55
N SER A 197 -18.42 6.25 6.31
CA SER A 197 -19.56 6.54 5.45
C SER A 197 -19.05 6.83 4.05
N PHE A 198 -19.59 6.17 3.04
CA PHE A 198 -19.21 6.31 1.65
C PHE A 198 -20.22 7.16 0.88
N ALA A 199 -19.78 7.88 -0.15
CA ALA A 199 -20.65 8.71 -0.98
C ALA A 199 -20.16 8.75 -2.44
N ALA A 200 -21.12 8.83 -3.37
CA ALA A 200 -20.85 8.98 -4.79
C ALA A 200 -20.76 10.45 -5.20
N THR A 201 -21.46 11.33 -4.48
CA THR A 201 -21.52 12.77 -4.77
C THR A 201 -20.95 13.61 -3.63
N ASN A 202 -20.53 14.86 -3.98
CA ASN A 202 -20.03 15.81 -2.97
C ASN A 202 -21.14 16.25 -2.00
N GLU A 203 -22.38 16.32 -2.45
CA GLU A 203 -23.56 16.67 -1.63
C GLU A 203 -23.78 15.60 -0.55
N GLU A 204 -23.75 14.33 -0.92
CA GLU A 204 -23.85 13.20 0.03
C GLU A 204 -22.66 13.19 1.01
N HIS A 205 -21.44 13.40 0.51
CA HIS A 205 -20.25 13.50 1.35
C HIS A 205 -20.38 14.62 2.38
N LYS A 206 -20.80 15.84 1.97
CA LYS A 206 -21.04 16.95 2.89
C LYS A 206 -22.12 16.64 3.93
N LYS A 207 -23.18 15.92 3.54
CA LYS A 207 -24.22 15.47 4.51
C LYS A 207 -23.64 14.47 5.52
N ASN A 208 -22.80 13.53 5.06
CA ASN A 208 -22.17 12.57 5.95
C ASN A 208 -21.15 13.24 6.89
N ALA A 209 -20.31 14.15 6.38
CA ALA A 209 -19.33 14.87 7.17
C ALA A 209 -19.95 15.81 8.22
N LYS A 210 -21.17 16.34 7.99
CA LYS A 210 -21.89 17.15 8.99
C LYS A 210 -22.44 16.34 10.17
N LYS A 211 -22.57 15.01 10.02
CA LYS A 211 -23.04 14.12 11.09
C LYS A 211 -21.91 13.70 12.04
N TYR A 212 -20.65 13.80 11.58
CA TYR A 212 -19.43 13.56 12.36
C TYR A 212 -19.01 14.79 13.14
#